data_3f8148e31f942bac0eb5a1e5d17cc49b
#
_entry.id   3f8148e31f942bac0eb5a1e5d17cc49b
#
_cell.length_a   1.000
_cell.length_b   1.000
_cell.length_c   1.000
_cell.angle_alpha   90.00
_cell.angle_beta   90.00
_cell.angle_gamma   90.00
#
_symmetry.space_group_name_H-M   'P 1'
#
loop_
_entity.id
_entity.type
_entity.pdbx_description
1 polymer ?
#
loop_
_entity_poly.entity_id
_entity_poly.type
_entity_poly.pdbx_seq_one_letter_code
_entity_poly.pdbx_strand_id
1 'polypeptide(L)'
;MKISHVALWSKDIEQLRHFYETYFNAQAGERYENTNKGFASYFLTFPGSEAKLELMQQSVITYQPEETPLGWAHLAISVGSEKKVDNLTTVITEDGHTIIGQPRWTGDGYYESVVADPEGNWIEITI
;
A
#
# COMPACT_ATOMS: atom_id res chain seq x y z
N MET A 1 -18.59 -7.97 13.39
CA MET A 1 -17.54 -6.95 13.36
C MET A 1 -16.73 -7.17 12.09
N LYS A 2 -16.27 -6.09 11.43
CA LYS A 2 -15.41 -6.13 10.24
C LYS A 2 -14.42 -4.98 10.28
N ILE A 3 -13.28 -5.13 9.61
CA ILE A 3 -12.36 -4.03 9.40
C ILE A 3 -13.01 -3.08 8.37
N SER A 4 -13.25 -1.83 8.75
CA SER A 4 -13.81 -0.81 7.86
C SER A 4 -12.73 -0.22 6.97
N HIS A 5 -11.64 0.21 7.57
CA HIS A 5 -10.47 0.74 6.87
C HIS A 5 -9.20 0.62 7.73
N VAL A 6 -8.06 0.72 7.07
CA VAL A 6 -6.74 0.95 7.64
C VAL A 6 -6.25 2.28 7.12
N ALA A 7 -5.54 3.05 7.93
CA ALA A 7 -5.05 4.37 7.54
C ALA A 7 -3.54 4.47 7.70
N LEU A 8 -2.88 5.19 6.79
CA LEU A 8 -1.46 5.50 6.86
C LEU A 8 -1.20 6.99 6.62
N TRP A 9 -0.16 7.51 7.27
CA TRP A 9 0.35 8.84 7.03
C TRP A 9 1.28 8.84 5.82
N SER A 10 1.19 9.89 5.02
CA SER A 10 1.95 10.11 3.80
C SER A 10 2.48 11.53 3.73
N LYS A 11 3.62 11.72 3.12
CA LYS A 11 4.15 13.03 2.74
C LYS A 11 3.51 13.53 1.44
N ASP A 12 3.17 12.59 0.53
CA ASP A 12 2.56 12.88 -0.76
C ASP A 12 1.46 11.87 -1.09
N ILE A 13 0.23 12.17 -0.66
CA ILE A 13 -0.94 11.31 -0.92
C ILE A 13 -1.28 11.20 -2.40
N GLU A 14 -0.87 12.12 -3.26
CA GLU A 14 -1.09 12.03 -4.70
C GLU A 14 -0.17 10.97 -5.32
N GLN A 15 1.09 10.91 -4.90
CA GLN A 15 2.03 9.90 -5.34
C GLN A 15 1.59 8.51 -4.90
N LEU A 16 1.20 8.35 -3.62
CA LEU A 16 0.71 7.08 -3.12
C LEU A 16 -0.61 6.66 -3.80
N ARG A 17 -1.56 7.58 -3.98
CA ARG A 17 -2.80 7.30 -4.71
C ARG A 17 -2.49 6.75 -6.09
N HIS A 18 -1.63 7.43 -6.85
CA HIS A 18 -1.24 7.00 -8.19
C HIS A 18 -0.62 5.59 -8.19
N PHE A 19 0.24 5.29 -7.23
CA PHE A 19 0.86 3.98 -7.07
C PHE A 19 -0.18 2.87 -6.85
N TYR A 20 -1.10 3.05 -5.89
CA TYR A 20 -2.11 2.03 -5.61
C TYR A 20 -3.14 1.89 -6.73
N GLU A 21 -3.50 2.97 -7.42
CA GLU A 21 -4.37 2.92 -8.60
C GLU A 21 -3.70 2.17 -9.76
N THR A 22 -2.41 2.41 -9.99
CA THR A 22 -1.65 1.81 -11.10
C THR A 22 -1.44 0.30 -10.92
N TYR A 23 -1.00 -0.13 -9.75
CA TYR A 23 -0.56 -1.51 -9.56
C TYR A 23 -1.61 -2.42 -8.92
N PHE A 24 -2.53 -1.88 -8.14
CA PHE A 24 -3.48 -2.67 -7.36
C PHE A 24 -4.95 -2.44 -7.73
N ASN A 25 -5.22 -1.77 -8.85
CA ASN A 25 -6.57 -1.42 -9.31
C ASN A 25 -7.40 -0.69 -8.23
N ALA A 26 -6.73 0.03 -7.35
CA ALA A 26 -7.41 0.85 -6.37
C ALA A 26 -8.21 1.96 -7.05
N GLN A 27 -9.30 2.38 -6.42
CA GLN A 27 -10.11 3.50 -6.87
C GLN A 27 -10.20 4.51 -5.74
N ALA A 28 -9.66 5.71 -5.97
CA ALA A 28 -9.78 6.80 -5.02
C ALA A 28 -11.17 7.43 -5.04
N GLY A 29 -11.70 7.70 -3.86
CA GLY A 29 -12.84 8.59 -3.70
C GLY A 29 -12.45 10.06 -3.89
N GLU A 30 -13.38 10.96 -3.57
CA GLU A 30 -13.09 12.39 -3.56
C GLU A 30 -12.04 12.74 -2.51
N ARG A 31 -11.18 13.71 -2.84
CA ARG A 31 -10.22 14.25 -1.89
C ARG A 31 -10.95 15.04 -0.80
N TYR A 32 -10.76 14.61 0.44
CA TYR A 32 -11.17 15.39 1.58
C TYR A 32 -10.06 16.37 1.98
N GLU A 33 -10.41 17.60 2.31
CA GLU A 33 -9.47 18.62 2.74
C GLU A 33 -10.02 19.42 3.91
N ASN A 34 -9.18 19.62 4.93
CA ASN A 34 -9.43 20.52 6.04
C ASN A 34 -8.29 21.53 6.14
N THR A 35 -8.47 22.67 5.50
CA THR A 35 -7.44 23.72 5.40
C THR A 35 -7.05 24.29 6.75
N ASN A 36 -7.98 24.35 7.71
CA ASN A 36 -7.70 24.86 9.06
C ASN A 36 -6.73 23.97 9.83
N LYS A 37 -6.72 22.67 9.54
CA LYS A 37 -5.82 21.68 10.15
C LYS A 37 -4.62 21.33 9.29
N GLY A 38 -4.55 21.85 8.06
CA GLY A 38 -3.55 21.43 7.07
C GLY A 38 -3.61 19.93 6.77
N PHE A 39 -4.83 19.34 6.78
CA PHE A 39 -5.09 17.92 6.62
C PHE A 39 -5.76 17.64 5.29
N ALA A 40 -5.33 16.57 4.62
CA ALA A 40 -6.01 16.01 3.45
C ALA A 40 -6.03 14.48 3.52
N SER A 41 -7.03 13.85 2.89
CA SER A 41 -7.06 12.39 2.76
C SER A 41 -7.80 11.91 1.51
N TYR A 42 -7.48 10.66 1.13
CA TYR A 42 -8.21 9.84 0.17
C TYR A 42 -8.59 8.51 0.81
N PHE A 43 -9.80 8.04 0.52
CA PHE A 43 -10.16 6.65 0.72
C PHE A 43 -10.00 5.89 -0.58
N LEU A 44 -9.18 4.84 -0.56
CA LEU A 44 -9.02 3.90 -1.67
C LEU A 44 -9.88 2.66 -1.44
N THR A 45 -10.60 2.25 -2.47
CA THR A 45 -11.34 0.97 -2.50
C THR A 45 -10.64 0.01 -3.44
N PHE A 46 -10.73 -1.28 -3.18
CA PHE A 46 -10.14 -2.35 -3.99
C PHE A 46 -11.23 -3.29 -4.46
N PRO A 47 -11.19 -3.76 -5.72
CA PRO A 47 -12.18 -4.72 -6.22
C PRO A 47 -12.21 -5.98 -5.35
N GLY A 48 -13.39 -6.34 -4.87
CA GLY A 48 -13.59 -7.54 -4.04
C GLY A 48 -13.26 -7.37 -2.55
N SER A 49 -12.81 -6.19 -2.11
CA SER A 49 -12.57 -5.90 -0.69
C SER A 49 -13.64 -5.00 -0.10
N GLU A 50 -14.09 -5.30 1.12
CA GLU A 50 -14.92 -4.37 1.91
C GLU A 50 -14.07 -3.37 2.70
N ALA A 51 -12.83 -3.74 3.05
CA ALA A 51 -11.91 -2.86 3.74
C ALA A 51 -11.31 -1.83 2.76
N LYS A 52 -11.14 -0.61 3.26
CA LYS A 52 -10.54 0.50 2.49
C LYS A 52 -9.16 0.83 3.04
N LEU A 53 -8.35 1.49 2.23
CA LEU A 53 -7.13 2.14 2.66
C LEU A 53 -7.34 3.65 2.67
N GLU A 54 -7.10 4.32 3.81
CA GLU A 54 -7.11 5.78 3.88
C GLU A 54 -5.67 6.29 3.81
N LEU A 55 -5.39 7.10 2.80
CA LEU A 55 -4.14 7.85 2.69
C LEU A 55 -4.35 9.21 3.33
N MET A 56 -3.55 9.55 4.36
CA MET A 56 -3.68 10.79 5.11
C MET A 56 -2.41 11.62 5.01
N GLN A 57 -2.57 12.93 4.86
CA GLN A 57 -1.47 13.89 4.84
C GLN A 57 -1.74 15.02 5.82
N GLN A 58 -0.72 15.35 6.62
CA GLN A 58 -0.75 16.52 7.48
C GLN A 58 0.66 17.08 7.64
N SER A 59 0.85 18.38 7.49
CA SER A 59 2.16 19.03 7.44
C SER A 59 3.03 18.83 8.68
N VAL A 60 2.41 18.58 9.83
CA VAL A 60 3.12 18.32 11.10
C VAL A 60 3.61 16.88 11.25
N ILE A 61 3.15 15.96 10.40
CA ILE A 61 3.54 14.55 10.42
C ILE A 61 4.71 14.38 9.45
N THR A 62 5.92 14.42 9.98
CA THR A 62 7.16 14.41 9.16
C THR A 62 8.15 13.34 9.58
N TYR A 63 7.94 12.72 10.76
CA TYR A 63 8.86 11.71 11.27
C TYR A 63 8.73 10.40 10.50
N GLN A 64 9.86 9.89 10.04
CA GLN A 64 10.00 8.56 9.43
C GLN A 64 11.14 7.84 10.17
N PRO A 65 10.88 6.68 10.80
CA PRO A 65 11.89 5.96 11.54
C PRO A 65 12.99 5.43 10.60
N GLU A 66 14.24 5.45 11.07
CA GLU A 66 15.38 4.87 10.33
C GLU A 66 15.41 3.34 10.43
N GLU A 67 14.86 2.80 11.52
CA GLU A 67 14.77 1.35 11.76
C GLU A 67 13.29 0.92 11.75
N THR A 68 13.05 -0.36 11.53
CA THR A 68 11.69 -0.92 11.56
C THR A 68 11.10 -0.83 12.97
N PRO A 69 10.08 0.00 13.20
CA PRO A 69 9.46 0.14 14.51
C PRO A 69 8.59 -1.06 14.86
N LEU A 70 8.30 -1.21 16.13
CA LEU A 70 7.20 -2.09 16.56
C LEU A 70 5.87 -1.53 16.04
N GLY A 71 4.99 -2.41 15.55
CA GLY A 71 3.65 -2.04 15.05
C GLY A 71 3.30 -2.77 13.77
N TRP A 72 2.72 -2.04 12.82
CA TRP A 72 2.35 -2.58 11.52
C TRP A 72 3.58 -2.93 10.69
N ALA A 73 3.65 -4.19 10.19
CA ALA A 73 4.76 -4.66 9.37
C ALA A 73 4.53 -4.37 7.89
N HIS A 74 3.36 -4.74 7.38
CA HIS A 74 3.01 -4.61 5.96
C HIS A 74 1.49 -4.59 5.77
N LEU A 75 1.08 -4.20 4.57
CA LEU A 75 -0.25 -4.43 4.03
C LEU A 75 -0.20 -5.60 3.05
N ALA A 76 -0.98 -6.64 3.25
CA ALA A 76 -1.08 -7.75 2.32
C ALA A 76 -2.25 -7.55 1.34
N ILE A 77 -1.97 -7.72 0.03
CA ILE A 77 -2.95 -7.61 -1.05
C ILE A 77 -2.94 -8.92 -1.85
N SER A 78 -4.06 -9.65 -1.81
CA SER A 78 -4.21 -10.86 -2.63
C SER A 78 -4.52 -10.50 -4.08
N VAL A 79 -3.76 -11.10 -5.00
CA VAL A 79 -3.96 -10.99 -6.45
C VAL A 79 -4.52 -12.29 -7.07
N GLY A 80 -4.65 -13.33 -6.24
CA GLY A 80 -5.42 -14.54 -6.53
C GLY A 80 -4.71 -15.62 -7.33
N SER A 81 -3.42 -15.49 -7.67
CA SER A 81 -2.62 -16.58 -8.25
C SER A 81 -1.12 -16.27 -8.26
N GLU A 82 -0.26 -17.31 -8.22
CA GLU A 82 1.19 -17.19 -8.34
C GLU A 82 1.62 -16.39 -9.58
N LYS A 83 1.05 -16.71 -10.74
CA LYS A 83 1.34 -15.99 -11.99
C LYS A 83 1.08 -14.48 -11.89
N LYS A 84 0.03 -14.07 -11.15
CA LYS A 84 -0.25 -12.65 -10.94
C LYS A 84 0.74 -12.02 -9.96
N VAL A 85 1.18 -12.75 -8.94
CA VAL A 85 2.26 -12.31 -8.04
C VAL A 85 3.52 -12.05 -8.85
N ASP A 86 3.96 -13.01 -9.67
CA ASP A 86 5.17 -12.89 -10.51
C ASP A 86 5.07 -11.71 -11.48
N ASN A 87 3.97 -11.64 -12.22
CA ASN A 87 3.77 -10.60 -13.22
C ASN A 87 3.76 -9.20 -12.60
N LEU A 88 3.00 -9.02 -11.52
CA LEU A 88 2.90 -7.72 -10.86
C LEU A 88 4.24 -7.30 -10.26
N THR A 89 4.96 -8.23 -9.62
CA THR A 89 6.30 -7.96 -9.09
C THR A 89 7.26 -7.55 -10.21
N THR A 90 7.19 -8.21 -11.37
CA THR A 90 8.01 -7.87 -12.54
C THR A 90 7.72 -6.45 -13.01
N VAL A 91 6.45 -6.10 -13.22
CA VAL A 91 6.05 -4.75 -13.67
C VAL A 91 6.53 -3.68 -12.68
N ILE A 92 6.31 -3.88 -11.38
CA ILE A 92 6.74 -2.94 -10.33
C ILE A 92 8.28 -2.78 -10.34
N THR A 93 9.02 -3.88 -10.59
CA THR A 93 10.49 -3.85 -10.72
C THR A 93 10.93 -3.04 -11.95
N GLU A 94 10.31 -3.30 -13.11
CA GLU A 94 10.63 -2.62 -14.38
C GLU A 94 10.35 -1.11 -14.31
N ASP A 95 9.33 -0.71 -13.54
CA ASP A 95 8.99 0.68 -13.29
C ASP A 95 9.92 1.36 -12.24
N GLY A 96 10.90 0.62 -11.72
CA GLY A 96 11.96 1.15 -10.85
C GLY A 96 11.60 1.24 -9.36
N HIS A 97 10.52 0.59 -8.91
CA HIS A 97 10.18 0.52 -7.49
C HIS A 97 11.01 -0.54 -6.76
N THR A 98 11.13 -0.35 -5.45
CA THR A 98 11.95 -1.22 -4.59
C THR A 98 11.26 -2.55 -4.31
N ILE A 99 11.97 -3.64 -4.56
CA ILE A 99 11.56 -5.00 -4.19
C ILE A 99 12.29 -5.40 -2.91
N ILE A 100 11.54 -5.71 -1.88
CA ILE A 100 12.05 -6.16 -0.57
C ILE A 100 12.25 -7.68 -0.57
N GLY A 101 11.33 -8.42 -1.18
CA GLY A 101 11.40 -9.88 -1.31
C GLY A 101 10.86 -10.35 -2.65
N GLN A 102 11.65 -11.18 -3.35
CA GLN A 102 11.24 -11.79 -4.62
C GLN A 102 10.12 -12.82 -4.41
N PRO A 103 9.31 -13.13 -5.44
CA PRO A 103 8.27 -14.15 -5.36
C PRO A 103 8.84 -15.49 -4.86
N ARG A 104 8.20 -16.07 -3.86
CA ARG A 104 8.60 -17.34 -3.24
C ARG A 104 7.46 -17.98 -2.47
N TRP A 105 7.57 -19.27 -2.23
CA TRP A 105 6.79 -19.95 -1.20
C TRP A 105 7.37 -19.67 0.18
N THR A 106 6.52 -19.31 1.12
CA THR A 106 6.89 -19.15 2.53
C THR A 106 6.76 -20.46 3.28
N GLY A 107 7.37 -20.55 4.46
CA GLY A 107 7.33 -21.76 5.29
C GLY A 107 5.94 -22.10 5.85
N ASP A 108 5.03 -21.13 5.88
CA ASP A 108 3.64 -21.25 6.32
C ASP A 108 2.65 -21.44 5.14
N GLY A 109 3.16 -21.56 3.91
CA GLY A 109 2.40 -22.02 2.74
C GLY A 109 1.75 -20.94 1.89
N TYR A 110 2.23 -19.70 1.97
CA TYR A 110 1.81 -18.62 1.05
C TYR A 110 2.81 -18.45 -0.08
N TYR A 111 2.30 -18.14 -1.27
CA TYR A 111 3.13 -17.66 -2.37
C TYR A 111 3.03 -16.14 -2.43
N GLU A 112 4.15 -15.47 -2.25
CA GLU A 112 4.17 -14.03 -2.08
C GLU A 112 5.46 -13.38 -2.57
N SER A 113 5.37 -12.08 -2.84
CA SER A 113 6.50 -11.15 -2.92
C SER A 113 6.26 -9.96 -2.00
N VAL A 114 7.30 -9.21 -1.68
CA VAL A 114 7.18 -7.98 -0.90
C VAL A 114 7.81 -6.83 -1.67
N VAL A 115 7.05 -5.77 -1.86
CA VAL A 115 7.48 -4.53 -2.51
C VAL A 115 7.36 -3.35 -1.55
N ALA A 116 8.07 -2.26 -1.84
CA ALA A 116 7.86 -1.01 -1.13
C ALA A 116 7.04 -0.04 -1.99
N ASP A 117 6.09 0.67 -1.36
CA ASP A 117 5.46 1.82 -2.00
C ASP A 117 6.45 3.00 -2.11
N PRO A 118 6.12 4.12 -2.78
CA PRO A 118 7.03 5.26 -2.93
C PRO A 118 7.55 5.88 -1.63
N GLU A 119 6.89 5.62 -0.51
CA GLU A 119 7.32 6.11 0.81
C GLU A 119 7.94 5.03 1.69
N GLY A 120 8.16 3.82 1.15
CA GLY A 120 8.85 2.73 1.82
C GLY A 120 7.94 1.83 2.67
N ASN A 121 6.63 1.99 2.62
CA ASN A 121 5.72 1.06 3.29
C ASN A 121 5.72 -0.29 2.56
N TRP A 122 5.81 -1.37 3.31
CA TRP A 122 5.84 -2.72 2.74
C TRP A 122 4.46 -3.19 2.33
N ILE A 123 4.40 -3.73 1.12
CA ILE A 123 3.20 -4.35 0.56
C ILE A 123 3.55 -5.78 0.19
N GLU A 124 2.86 -6.73 0.82
CA GLU A 124 2.93 -8.14 0.46
C GLU A 124 1.92 -8.41 -0.65
N ILE A 125 2.41 -8.92 -1.78
CA ILE A 125 1.59 -9.33 -2.92
C ILE A 125 1.44 -10.85 -2.80
N THR A 126 0.23 -11.35 -2.56
CA THR A 126 0.00 -12.77 -2.26
C THR A 126 -1.13 -13.38 -3.10
N ILE A 127 -1.26 -14.72 -3.06
CA ILE A 127 -2.36 -15.47 -3.71
C ILE A 127 -3.65 -15.43 -2.90
#